data_9fcd272ca3b930b679a07bdff9d53150
#
_entry.id   9fcd272ca3b930b679a07bdff9d53150
#
_cell.length_a   1.000
_cell.length_b   1.000
_cell.length_c   1.000
_cell.angle_alpha   90.00
_cell.angle_beta   90.00
_cell.angle_gamma   90.00
#
_symmetry.space_group_name_H-M   'P 1'
#
loop_
_entity.id
_entity.type
_entity.pdbx_description
1 polymer ?
#
loop_
_entity_poly.entity_id
_entity_poly.type
_entity_poly.pdbx_seq_one_letter_code
_entity_poly.pdbx_strand_id
1 'polypeptide(L)'
;MSAKPVDLPADSSIQRILIIKWSALGDLVMASALFEDIRRAFPHAEIHLNTQPANQALFAADTRFARIIALDTRPKSARFGAMLRWLRSVRAGRYDLVVDLQTSDRSRLLLGGLQLTGRGIRHRVGNHGFWPYTIGPDDLPLDINPVLRMRAALKLAGIPTATSHPVLAVPEHNRERVQHLLAQHGIADGNYALLFPGCHPRGYLKRWGEQNYAELGRLLLAEGLVRHIVIAGGPDEAELGDTIAGSIGAAAVNLCGATEMLDIIPLAGHARCIIGNDTGTSHLAACSERSQVVICGPTDPTRVKPLGDRVIAIQADLPCSSCYRKHCAHHSCMREVRPAQVLALLTAPPEQTIVRVPASILEALPHA
;
A
#
# COMPACT_ATOMS: atom_id res chain seq x y z
N MET A 1 11.55 -22.84 -20.57
CA MET A 1 10.25 -23.51 -20.86
C MET A 1 9.18 -22.71 -20.12
N SER A 2 8.23 -22.09 -20.86
CA SER A 2 7.17 -21.32 -20.23
C SER A 2 6.35 -22.23 -19.29
N ALA A 3 6.17 -21.81 -18.04
CA ALA A 3 5.36 -22.57 -17.09
C ALA A 3 3.94 -22.72 -17.64
N LYS A 4 3.47 -23.97 -17.79
CA LYS A 4 2.10 -24.22 -18.26
C LYS A 4 1.10 -23.73 -17.21
N PRO A 5 0.04 -23.00 -17.61
CA PRO A 5 -1.02 -22.62 -16.70
C PRO A 5 -1.64 -23.86 -16.04
N VAL A 6 -1.90 -23.77 -14.74
CA VAL A 6 -2.54 -24.79 -13.93
C VAL A 6 -3.82 -24.18 -13.36
N ASP A 7 -4.93 -24.91 -13.39
CA ASP A 7 -6.19 -24.48 -12.78
C ASP A 7 -6.31 -25.04 -11.35
N LEU A 8 -5.68 -24.36 -10.38
CA LEU A 8 -5.74 -24.75 -8.97
C LEU A 8 -7.16 -24.59 -8.35
N PRO A 9 -7.97 -23.58 -8.69
CA PRO A 9 -9.36 -23.50 -8.21
C PRO A 9 -10.22 -24.72 -8.54
N ALA A 10 -9.95 -25.43 -9.63
CA ALA A 10 -10.65 -26.67 -9.98
C ALA A 10 -10.20 -27.88 -9.14
N ASP A 11 -9.08 -27.81 -8.41
CA ASP A 11 -8.60 -28.87 -7.53
C ASP A 11 -9.30 -28.85 -6.17
N SER A 12 -10.36 -29.64 -6.01
CA SER A 12 -11.14 -29.75 -4.77
C SER A 12 -10.35 -30.28 -3.57
N SER A 13 -9.15 -30.80 -3.77
CA SER A 13 -8.27 -31.23 -2.67
C SER A 13 -7.58 -30.07 -1.96
N ILE A 14 -7.63 -28.86 -2.49
CA ILE A 14 -7.08 -27.65 -1.85
C ILE A 14 -8.07 -27.14 -0.81
N GLN A 15 -7.86 -27.53 0.45
CA GLN A 15 -8.71 -27.17 1.58
C GLN A 15 -8.05 -26.14 2.50
N ARG A 16 -6.72 -26.06 2.52
CA ARG A 16 -5.96 -25.13 3.38
C ARG A 16 -4.89 -24.38 2.63
N ILE A 17 -4.97 -23.05 2.70
CA ILE A 17 -4.08 -22.13 1.99
C ILE A 17 -3.31 -21.29 3.00
N LEU A 18 -1.99 -21.19 2.84
CA LEU A 18 -1.15 -20.24 3.56
C LEU A 18 -0.75 -19.10 2.64
N ILE A 19 -1.06 -17.87 3.02
CA ILE A 19 -0.54 -16.67 2.39
C ILE A 19 0.60 -16.10 3.23
N ILE A 20 1.73 -15.79 2.62
CA ILE A 20 2.90 -15.20 3.29
C ILE A 20 3.07 -13.75 2.82
N LYS A 21 2.87 -12.78 3.73
CA LYS A 21 3.14 -11.36 3.47
C LYS A 21 3.51 -10.63 4.76
N TRP A 22 4.77 -10.17 4.85
CA TRP A 22 5.34 -9.64 6.11
C TRP A 22 5.44 -8.12 6.14
N SER A 23 5.84 -7.47 5.04
CA SER A 23 6.19 -6.04 4.98
C SER A 23 6.34 -5.53 3.53
N ALA A 24 6.47 -4.22 3.21
CA ALA A 24 6.24 -3.14 4.14
C ALA A 24 4.72 -2.86 4.27
N LEU A 25 4.29 -1.86 5.10
CA LEU A 25 2.87 -1.56 5.29
C LEU A 25 2.15 -1.29 3.95
N GLY A 26 2.69 -0.40 3.12
CA GLY A 26 2.09 -0.09 1.81
C GLY A 26 1.97 -1.33 0.91
N ASP A 27 3.04 -2.15 0.83
CA ASP A 27 3.01 -3.40 0.07
C ASP A 27 2.00 -4.41 0.63
N LEU A 28 1.81 -4.42 1.95
CA LEU A 28 0.85 -5.30 2.61
C LEU A 28 -0.58 -4.87 2.32
N VAL A 29 -0.83 -3.55 2.34
CA VAL A 29 -2.12 -2.98 1.95
C VAL A 29 -2.41 -3.27 0.48
N MET A 30 -1.47 -3.03 -0.42
CA MET A 30 -1.64 -3.39 -1.84
C MET A 30 -1.88 -4.88 -2.04
N ALA A 31 -1.19 -5.76 -1.29
CA ALA A 31 -1.37 -7.20 -1.37
C ALA A 31 -2.76 -7.67 -0.90
N SER A 32 -3.51 -6.84 -0.18
CA SER A 32 -4.88 -7.18 0.24
C SER A 32 -5.85 -7.36 -0.93
N ALA A 33 -5.55 -6.78 -2.10
CA ALA A 33 -6.24 -7.08 -3.35
C ALA A 33 -6.02 -8.53 -3.79
N LEU A 34 -4.79 -9.04 -3.62
CA LEU A 34 -4.46 -10.44 -3.94
C LEU A 34 -5.10 -11.41 -2.94
N PHE A 35 -5.28 -10.99 -1.69
CA PHE A 35 -6.02 -11.79 -0.70
C PHE A 35 -7.48 -11.97 -1.13
N GLU A 36 -8.07 -10.93 -1.70
CA GLU A 36 -9.42 -10.99 -2.27
C GLU A 36 -9.47 -11.88 -3.51
N ASP A 37 -8.49 -11.76 -4.42
CA ASP A 37 -8.36 -12.61 -5.60
C ASP A 37 -8.33 -14.10 -5.18
N ILE A 38 -7.51 -14.45 -4.17
CA ILE A 38 -7.38 -15.82 -3.65
C ILE A 38 -8.67 -16.26 -2.94
N ARG A 39 -9.27 -15.42 -2.11
CA ARG A 39 -10.50 -15.76 -1.38
C ARG A 39 -11.66 -16.09 -2.32
N ARG A 40 -11.80 -15.32 -3.40
CA ARG A 40 -12.86 -15.58 -4.40
C ARG A 40 -12.61 -16.83 -5.23
N ALA A 41 -11.33 -17.12 -5.51
CA ALA A 41 -10.96 -18.33 -6.24
C ALA A 41 -11.17 -19.61 -5.41
N PHE A 42 -11.02 -19.52 -4.08
CA PHE A 42 -11.14 -20.67 -3.17
C PHE A 42 -12.17 -20.39 -2.06
N PRO A 43 -13.49 -20.33 -2.40
CA PRO A 43 -14.52 -19.93 -1.43
C PRO A 43 -14.69 -20.93 -0.27
N HIS A 44 -14.29 -22.18 -0.46
CA HIS A 44 -14.42 -23.25 0.54
C HIS A 44 -13.14 -23.51 1.33
N ALA A 45 -11.99 -22.95 0.91
CA ALA A 45 -10.73 -23.19 1.57
C ALA A 45 -10.57 -22.35 2.85
N GLU A 46 -9.94 -22.95 3.85
CA GLU A 46 -9.48 -22.26 5.06
C GLU A 46 -8.19 -21.50 4.73
N ILE A 47 -8.23 -20.17 4.78
CA ILE A 47 -7.09 -19.32 4.45
C ILE A 47 -6.43 -18.81 5.72
N HIS A 48 -5.13 -19.01 5.85
CA HIS A 48 -4.31 -18.47 6.92
C HIS A 48 -3.34 -17.41 6.38
N LEU A 49 -3.19 -16.30 7.11
CA LEU A 49 -2.22 -15.26 6.79
C LEU A 49 -1.01 -15.34 7.71
N ASN A 50 0.19 -15.47 7.15
CA ASN A 50 1.43 -15.28 7.89
C ASN A 50 1.95 -13.86 7.67
N THR A 51 1.97 -13.07 8.74
CA THR A 51 2.43 -11.68 8.73
C THR A 51 3.31 -11.37 9.94
N GLN A 52 3.78 -10.11 10.07
CA GLN A 52 4.54 -9.68 11.24
C GLN A 52 3.60 -9.27 12.37
N PRO A 53 4.03 -9.38 13.66
CA PRO A 53 3.21 -8.98 14.81
C PRO A 53 2.69 -7.54 14.71
N ALA A 54 3.51 -6.61 14.22
CA ALA A 54 3.13 -5.21 14.06
C ALA A 54 1.95 -4.98 13.08
N ASN A 55 1.68 -5.94 12.19
CA ASN A 55 0.62 -5.83 11.20
C ASN A 55 -0.63 -6.67 11.57
N GLN A 56 -0.60 -7.39 12.69
CA GLN A 56 -1.70 -8.30 13.06
C GLN A 56 -3.01 -7.54 13.26
N ALA A 57 -2.94 -6.36 13.88
CA ALA A 57 -4.12 -5.53 14.14
C ALA A 57 -4.85 -5.12 12.85
N LEU A 58 -4.12 -4.93 11.75
CA LEU A 58 -4.69 -4.56 10.44
C LEU A 58 -5.69 -5.60 9.89
N PHE A 59 -5.53 -6.87 10.30
CA PHE A 59 -6.35 -7.98 9.81
C PHE A 59 -7.17 -8.65 10.92
N ALA A 60 -7.23 -8.07 12.13
CA ALA A 60 -7.91 -8.70 13.26
C ALA A 60 -9.41 -8.92 13.03
N ALA A 61 -10.05 -8.03 12.26
CA ALA A 61 -11.47 -8.13 11.87
C ALA A 61 -11.69 -8.74 10.48
N ASP A 62 -10.65 -9.21 9.82
CA ASP A 62 -10.72 -9.71 8.44
C ASP A 62 -11.16 -11.18 8.41
N THR A 63 -12.42 -11.40 8.11
CA THR A 63 -13.07 -12.73 8.08
C THR A 63 -12.58 -13.63 6.93
N ARG A 64 -11.76 -13.11 6.01
CA ARG A 64 -11.12 -13.94 4.97
C ARG A 64 -10.12 -14.92 5.57
N PHE A 65 -9.57 -14.59 6.74
CA PHE A 65 -8.55 -15.40 7.39
C PHE A 65 -9.11 -16.13 8.61
N ALA A 66 -9.12 -17.47 8.56
CA ALA A 66 -9.46 -18.29 9.71
C ALA A 66 -8.38 -18.21 10.81
N ARG A 67 -7.12 -17.87 10.43
CA ARG A 67 -6.02 -17.71 11.37
C ARG A 67 -4.99 -16.71 10.86
N ILE A 68 -4.48 -15.88 11.77
CA ILE A 68 -3.32 -15.01 11.53
C ILE A 68 -2.12 -15.58 12.30
N ILE A 69 -1.06 -15.91 11.58
CA ILE A 69 0.20 -16.41 12.14
C ILE A 69 1.16 -15.23 12.21
N ALA A 70 1.18 -14.55 13.35
CA ALA A 70 2.08 -13.43 13.59
C ALA A 70 3.42 -13.92 14.13
N LEU A 71 4.45 -13.90 13.30
CA LEU A 71 5.78 -14.36 13.71
C LEU A 71 6.86 -13.37 13.25
N ASP A 72 7.61 -12.85 14.22
CA ASP A 72 8.75 -11.98 13.92
C ASP A 72 10.01 -12.81 13.64
N THR A 73 10.45 -12.78 12.40
CA THR A 73 11.69 -13.44 11.95
C THR A 73 12.88 -12.48 11.83
N ARG A 74 12.74 -11.20 12.25
CA ARG A 74 13.75 -10.15 12.08
C ARG A 74 14.86 -10.14 13.16
N PRO A 75 14.62 -10.43 14.45
CA PRO A 75 15.64 -10.30 15.48
C PRO A 75 16.88 -11.13 15.19
N LYS A 76 18.07 -10.50 15.16
CA LYS A 76 19.32 -11.21 14.84
C LYS A 76 19.66 -12.28 15.88
N SER A 77 19.42 -12.00 17.14
CA SER A 77 19.72 -12.89 18.28
C SER A 77 18.77 -14.09 18.40
N ALA A 78 17.56 -14.01 17.85
CA ALA A 78 16.54 -15.06 17.96
C ALA A 78 16.18 -15.73 16.62
N ARG A 79 16.94 -15.47 15.56
CA ARG A 79 16.60 -15.89 14.20
C ARG A 79 16.37 -17.40 14.06
N PHE A 80 17.25 -18.22 14.63
CA PHE A 80 17.13 -19.67 14.52
C PHE A 80 15.89 -20.20 15.24
N GLY A 81 15.64 -19.74 16.47
CA GLY A 81 14.45 -20.12 17.23
C GLY A 81 13.14 -19.65 16.58
N ALA A 82 13.14 -18.41 16.01
CA ALA A 82 12.00 -17.89 15.26
C ALA A 82 11.74 -18.72 14.00
N MET A 83 12.80 -19.09 13.29
CA MET A 83 12.71 -19.92 12.09
C MET A 83 12.17 -21.32 12.38
N LEU A 84 12.64 -21.96 13.48
CA LEU A 84 12.09 -23.25 13.93
C LEU A 84 10.63 -23.15 14.36
N ARG A 85 10.23 -22.09 15.08
CA ARG A 85 8.82 -21.86 15.43
C ARG A 85 7.96 -21.69 14.18
N TRP A 86 8.43 -20.92 13.21
CA TRP A 86 7.73 -20.75 11.92
C TRP A 86 7.55 -22.09 11.20
N LEU A 87 8.63 -22.85 11.03
CA LEU A 87 8.60 -24.19 10.40
C LEU A 87 7.61 -25.13 11.11
N ARG A 88 7.61 -25.16 12.44
CA ARG A 88 6.68 -25.99 13.22
C ARG A 88 5.23 -25.52 13.05
N SER A 89 4.98 -24.21 13.10
CA SER A 89 3.65 -23.63 12.94
C SER A 89 3.07 -23.91 11.54
N VAL A 90 3.88 -23.73 10.49
CA VAL A 90 3.44 -23.97 9.11
C VAL A 90 3.19 -25.46 8.86
N ARG A 91 4.05 -26.36 9.40
CA ARG A 91 3.83 -27.81 9.32
C ARG A 91 2.55 -28.26 10.01
N ALA A 92 2.29 -27.74 11.20
CA ALA A 92 1.08 -28.05 11.95
C ALA A 92 -0.20 -27.65 11.19
N GLY A 93 -0.10 -26.63 10.32
CA GLY A 93 -1.21 -26.15 9.48
C GLY A 93 -1.62 -27.10 8.37
N ARG A 94 -0.75 -28.03 7.93
CA ARG A 94 -1.01 -29.01 6.85
C ARG A 94 -1.59 -28.37 5.59
N TYR A 95 -0.89 -27.36 5.05
CA TYR A 95 -1.35 -26.60 3.88
C TYR A 95 -1.20 -27.41 2.58
N ASP A 96 -2.19 -27.27 1.70
CA ASP A 96 -2.20 -27.84 0.34
C ASP A 96 -1.57 -26.88 -0.65
N LEU A 97 -1.79 -25.55 -0.41
CA LEU A 97 -1.27 -24.46 -1.21
C LEU A 97 -0.59 -23.41 -0.33
N VAL A 98 0.57 -22.95 -0.75
CA VAL A 98 1.23 -21.74 -0.22
C VAL A 98 1.33 -20.70 -1.33
N VAL A 99 0.93 -19.46 -1.02
CA VAL A 99 1.12 -18.29 -1.88
C VAL A 99 2.09 -17.33 -1.20
N ASP A 100 3.32 -17.27 -1.70
CA ASP A 100 4.35 -16.37 -1.18
C ASP A 100 4.28 -15.01 -1.87
N LEU A 101 3.57 -14.08 -1.26
CA LEU A 101 3.47 -12.69 -1.70
C LEU A 101 4.59 -11.81 -1.12
N GLN A 102 5.40 -12.34 -0.20
CA GLN A 102 6.57 -11.64 0.33
C GLN A 102 7.74 -11.68 -0.64
N THR A 103 7.92 -12.81 -1.32
CA THR A 103 8.89 -13.02 -2.41
C THR A 103 10.33 -12.57 -2.08
N SER A 104 10.73 -12.73 -0.82
CA SER A 104 12.06 -12.41 -0.33
C SER A 104 12.94 -13.66 -0.26
N ASP A 105 14.28 -13.48 -0.27
CA ASP A 105 15.21 -14.59 -0.07
C ASP A 105 14.92 -15.36 1.21
N ARG A 106 14.47 -14.67 2.26
CA ARG A 106 14.10 -15.28 3.54
C ARG A 106 12.87 -16.18 3.41
N SER A 107 11.80 -15.73 2.75
CA SER A 107 10.61 -16.55 2.55
C SER A 107 10.91 -17.76 1.67
N ARG A 108 11.73 -17.58 0.64
CA ARG A 108 12.22 -18.67 -0.22
C ARG A 108 13.01 -19.72 0.55
N LEU A 109 13.99 -19.30 1.38
CA LEU A 109 14.78 -20.22 2.22
C LEU A 109 13.91 -21.02 3.20
N LEU A 110 12.92 -20.35 3.82
CA LEU A 110 11.99 -21.00 4.74
C LEU A 110 11.11 -22.04 4.02
N LEU A 111 10.58 -21.69 2.85
CA LEU A 111 9.80 -22.61 2.02
C LEU A 111 10.67 -23.79 1.53
N GLY A 112 11.93 -23.53 1.13
CA GLY A 112 12.88 -24.57 0.79
C GLY A 112 13.16 -25.53 1.95
N GLY A 113 13.36 -24.99 3.15
CA GLY A 113 13.54 -25.80 4.36
C GLY A 113 12.33 -26.67 4.68
N LEU A 114 11.10 -26.20 4.45
CA LEU A 114 9.89 -27.01 4.58
C LEU A 114 9.89 -28.21 3.62
N GLN A 115 10.33 -28.00 2.37
CA GLN A 115 10.37 -29.08 1.36
C GLN A 115 11.40 -30.15 1.69
N LEU A 116 12.56 -29.76 2.23
CA LEU A 116 13.66 -30.68 2.54
C LEU A 116 13.44 -31.47 3.84
N THR A 117 12.62 -30.99 4.74
CA THR A 117 12.57 -31.50 6.12
C THR A 117 11.24 -32.18 6.51
N GLY A 118 10.42 -32.64 5.55
CA GLY A 118 9.17 -33.34 5.85
C GLY A 118 8.23 -33.52 4.66
N ARG A 119 6.94 -33.79 4.91
CA ARG A 119 5.93 -33.83 3.85
C ARG A 119 5.80 -32.44 3.26
N GLY A 120 6.32 -32.28 2.04
CA GLY A 120 6.30 -31.02 1.32
C GLY A 120 4.89 -30.51 1.01
N ILE A 121 4.75 -29.22 0.83
CA ILE A 121 3.51 -28.61 0.36
C ILE A 121 3.42 -28.79 -1.15
N ARG A 122 2.29 -29.31 -1.64
CA ARG A 122 2.13 -29.71 -3.04
C ARG A 122 2.23 -28.51 -3.99
N HIS A 123 1.49 -27.44 -3.72
CA HIS A 123 1.43 -26.26 -4.57
C HIS A 123 2.06 -25.06 -3.88
N ARG A 124 2.99 -24.39 -4.55
CA ARG A 124 3.73 -23.23 -4.04
C ARG A 124 3.83 -22.18 -5.13
N VAL A 125 3.06 -21.12 -4.97
CA VAL A 125 3.02 -19.99 -5.90
C VAL A 125 3.98 -18.89 -5.42
N GLY A 126 4.79 -18.37 -6.34
CA GLY A 126 5.73 -17.29 -6.06
C GLY A 126 6.06 -16.46 -7.29
N ASN A 127 7.03 -15.57 -7.16
CA ASN A 127 7.37 -14.59 -8.19
C ASN A 127 8.33 -15.08 -9.28
N HIS A 128 8.63 -16.37 -9.31
CA HIS A 128 9.44 -17.02 -10.35
C HIS A 128 9.15 -18.53 -10.43
N GLY A 129 9.45 -19.13 -11.58
CA GLY A 129 9.12 -20.53 -11.92
C GLY A 129 10.11 -21.59 -11.44
N PHE A 130 11.10 -21.27 -10.60
CA PHE A 130 12.09 -22.23 -10.10
C PHE A 130 11.96 -22.50 -8.60
N TRP A 131 12.64 -23.56 -8.14
CA TRP A 131 12.60 -24.01 -6.74
C TRP A 131 12.82 -22.85 -5.73
N PRO A 132 12.08 -22.76 -4.61
CA PRO A 132 11.15 -23.74 -4.06
C PRO A 132 9.71 -23.65 -4.59
N TYR A 133 9.40 -22.75 -5.53
CA TYR A 133 8.06 -22.64 -6.09
C TYR A 133 7.79 -23.73 -7.13
N THR A 134 6.51 -24.07 -7.29
CA THR A 134 6.02 -24.98 -8.33
C THR A 134 5.30 -24.23 -9.44
N ILE A 135 4.84 -23.01 -9.15
CA ILE A 135 4.13 -22.12 -10.06
C ILE A 135 4.68 -20.70 -9.88
N GLY A 136 5.10 -20.11 -10.97
CA GLY A 136 5.57 -18.73 -11.02
C GLY A 136 6.00 -18.37 -12.43
N PRO A 137 6.08 -17.08 -12.76
CA PRO A 137 6.53 -16.62 -14.07
C PRO A 137 8.03 -16.86 -14.26
N ASP A 138 8.41 -17.26 -15.48
CA ASP A 138 9.83 -17.41 -15.85
C ASP A 138 10.50 -16.05 -16.04
N ASP A 139 9.80 -15.13 -16.71
CA ASP A 139 10.29 -13.78 -17.05
C ASP A 139 9.22 -12.71 -16.72
N LEU A 140 9.46 -11.95 -15.68
CA LEU A 140 8.74 -10.69 -15.44
C LEU A 140 9.73 -9.58 -15.12
N PRO A 141 9.53 -8.38 -15.70
CA PRO A 141 10.35 -7.23 -15.37
C PRO A 141 10.37 -6.98 -13.86
N LEU A 142 11.54 -6.66 -13.30
CA LEU A 142 11.68 -6.36 -11.87
C LEU A 142 11.21 -4.95 -11.51
N ASP A 143 11.03 -4.11 -12.51
CA ASP A 143 10.66 -2.71 -12.43
C ASP A 143 9.15 -2.44 -12.41
N ILE A 144 8.31 -3.46 -12.56
CA ILE A 144 6.87 -3.33 -12.42
C ILE A 144 6.41 -3.39 -10.95
N ASN A 145 5.19 -2.91 -10.72
CA ASN A 145 4.54 -2.97 -9.40
C ASN A 145 4.53 -4.41 -8.85
N PRO A 146 4.95 -4.64 -7.59
CA PRO A 146 5.02 -5.98 -6.99
C PRO A 146 3.69 -6.75 -7.03
N VAL A 147 2.56 -6.05 -6.94
CA VAL A 147 1.22 -6.67 -7.02
C VAL A 147 0.93 -7.18 -8.43
N LEU A 148 1.23 -6.38 -9.46
CA LEU A 148 1.04 -6.80 -10.85
C LEU A 148 1.89 -8.03 -11.17
N ARG A 149 3.09 -8.07 -10.63
CA ARG A 149 4.00 -9.23 -10.74
C ARG A 149 3.41 -10.48 -10.10
N MET A 150 2.82 -10.34 -8.91
CA MET A 150 2.17 -11.44 -8.23
C MET A 150 0.85 -11.84 -8.90
N ARG A 151 0.10 -10.91 -9.49
CA ARG A 151 -1.08 -11.26 -10.32
C ARG A 151 -0.73 -12.12 -11.51
N ALA A 152 0.41 -11.89 -12.16
CA ALA A 152 0.88 -12.76 -13.22
C ALA A 152 1.14 -14.20 -12.70
N ALA A 153 1.73 -14.34 -11.50
CA ALA A 153 1.91 -15.65 -10.86
C ALA A 153 0.56 -16.30 -10.49
N LEU A 154 -0.37 -15.55 -9.94
CA LEU A 154 -1.72 -16.03 -9.60
C LEU A 154 -2.48 -16.47 -10.86
N LYS A 155 -2.36 -15.75 -11.97
CA LYS A 155 -2.96 -16.11 -13.25
C LYS A 155 -2.44 -17.45 -13.78
N LEU A 156 -1.13 -17.73 -13.63
CA LEU A 156 -0.55 -19.03 -13.96
C LEU A 156 -1.09 -20.17 -13.08
N ALA A 157 -1.53 -19.85 -11.86
CA ALA A 157 -2.20 -20.77 -10.95
C ALA A 157 -3.71 -20.89 -11.17
N GLY A 158 -4.28 -20.25 -12.20
CA GLY A 158 -5.72 -20.24 -12.49
C GLY A 158 -6.53 -19.27 -11.61
N ILE A 159 -5.88 -18.41 -10.84
CA ILE A 159 -6.55 -17.46 -9.94
C ILE A 159 -6.79 -16.15 -10.67
N PRO A 160 -8.04 -15.77 -10.96
CA PRO A 160 -8.37 -14.54 -11.69
C PRO A 160 -8.21 -13.30 -10.81
N THR A 161 -8.02 -12.14 -11.45
CA THR A 161 -8.10 -10.85 -10.78
C THR A 161 -9.55 -10.52 -10.44
N ALA A 162 -9.85 -10.28 -9.19
CA ALA A 162 -11.20 -10.01 -8.68
C ALA A 162 -11.43 -8.53 -8.34
N THR A 163 -10.36 -7.76 -8.08
CA THR A 163 -10.47 -6.35 -7.72
C THR A 163 -9.29 -5.53 -8.24
N SER A 164 -9.50 -4.25 -8.57
CA SER A 164 -8.45 -3.31 -9.00
C SER A 164 -7.85 -2.51 -7.84
N HIS A 165 -8.42 -2.57 -6.63
CA HIS A 165 -8.03 -1.78 -5.46
C HIS A 165 -7.75 -2.66 -4.24
N PRO A 166 -7.05 -2.15 -3.22
CA PRO A 166 -6.83 -2.88 -1.97
C PRO A 166 -8.14 -3.06 -1.20
N VAL A 167 -8.29 -4.20 -0.53
CA VAL A 167 -9.49 -4.53 0.26
C VAL A 167 -9.09 -4.86 1.69
N LEU A 168 -9.52 -4.06 2.65
CA LEU A 168 -9.31 -4.29 4.08
C LEU A 168 -10.64 -4.23 4.82
N ALA A 169 -10.80 -5.12 5.79
CA ALA A 169 -11.96 -5.10 6.67
C ALA A 169 -11.82 -3.96 7.69
N VAL A 170 -12.79 -3.07 7.73
CA VAL A 170 -12.85 -1.97 8.69
C VAL A 170 -13.85 -2.31 9.78
N PRO A 171 -13.43 -2.44 11.05
CA PRO A 171 -14.35 -2.64 12.17
C PRO A 171 -15.35 -1.48 12.33
N GLU A 172 -16.53 -1.77 12.86
CA GLU A 172 -17.58 -0.76 13.00
C GLU A 172 -17.16 0.39 13.91
N HIS A 173 -16.47 0.11 15.01
CA HIS A 173 -15.98 1.15 15.92
C HIS A 173 -15.03 2.17 15.27
N ASN A 174 -14.31 1.79 14.19
CA ASN A 174 -13.49 2.72 13.42
C ASN A 174 -14.38 3.65 12.57
N ARG A 175 -15.49 3.13 12.00
CA ARG A 175 -16.45 3.93 11.25
C ARG A 175 -17.15 4.94 12.14
N GLU A 176 -17.63 4.48 13.29
CA GLU A 176 -18.29 5.34 14.31
C GLU A 176 -17.35 6.43 14.82
N ARG A 177 -16.10 6.10 15.10
CA ARG A 177 -15.08 7.06 15.53
C ARG A 177 -14.87 8.16 14.49
N VAL A 178 -14.73 7.79 13.21
CA VAL A 178 -14.54 8.75 12.12
C VAL A 178 -15.78 9.63 11.96
N GLN A 179 -16.99 9.07 12.01
CA GLN A 179 -18.24 9.85 11.97
C GLN A 179 -18.29 10.85 13.12
N HIS A 180 -17.93 10.42 14.33
CA HIS A 180 -17.88 11.31 15.50
C HIS A 180 -16.86 12.43 15.34
N LEU A 181 -15.63 12.11 14.88
CA LEU A 181 -14.59 13.11 14.62
C LEU A 181 -15.04 14.15 13.58
N LEU A 182 -15.62 13.73 12.47
CA LEU A 182 -16.12 14.65 11.45
C LEU A 182 -17.27 15.52 11.98
N ALA A 183 -18.20 14.93 12.74
CA ALA A 183 -19.33 15.64 13.33
C ALA A 183 -18.88 16.70 14.35
N GLN A 184 -17.87 16.42 15.18
CA GLN A 184 -17.29 17.39 16.14
C GLN A 184 -16.76 18.65 15.44
N HIS A 185 -16.32 18.55 14.19
CA HIS A 185 -15.83 19.66 13.39
C HIS A 185 -16.86 20.21 12.38
N GLY A 186 -18.11 19.73 12.43
CA GLY A 186 -19.16 20.15 11.51
C GLY A 186 -18.91 19.79 10.04
N ILE A 187 -18.11 18.76 9.79
CA ILE A 187 -17.72 18.32 8.45
C ILE A 187 -18.72 17.29 7.92
N ALA A 188 -19.37 17.60 6.80
CA ALA A 188 -20.28 16.70 6.12
C ALA A 188 -19.56 15.81 5.08
N ASP A 189 -20.18 14.69 4.73
CA ASP A 189 -19.72 13.77 3.70
C ASP A 189 -19.50 14.46 2.34
N GLY A 190 -18.41 14.11 1.69
CA GLY A 190 -18.03 14.65 0.38
C GLY A 190 -17.63 16.14 0.38
N ASN A 191 -17.53 16.79 1.54
CA ASN A 191 -17.33 18.23 1.64
C ASN A 191 -15.92 18.64 2.08
N TYR A 192 -14.96 17.73 2.06
CA TYR A 192 -13.58 18.01 2.42
C TYR A 192 -12.56 17.30 1.52
N ALA A 193 -11.37 17.89 1.44
CA ALA A 193 -10.19 17.23 0.92
C ALA A 193 -9.36 16.64 2.07
N LEU A 194 -8.88 15.41 1.91
CA LEU A 194 -8.04 14.72 2.89
C LEU A 194 -6.58 14.80 2.48
N LEU A 195 -5.74 15.39 3.35
CA LEU A 195 -4.31 15.59 3.11
C LEU A 195 -3.46 14.69 4.01
N PHE A 196 -2.44 14.03 3.42
CA PHE A 196 -1.41 13.26 4.12
C PHE A 196 -0.03 13.87 3.87
N PRO A 197 0.35 14.95 4.59
CA PRO A 197 1.57 15.69 4.32
C PRO A 197 2.82 15.02 4.89
N GLY A 198 2.65 14.08 5.82
CA GLY A 198 3.74 13.42 6.52
C GLY A 198 4.35 12.24 5.78
N CYS A 199 5.35 11.67 6.39
CA CYS A 199 5.89 10.34 6.07
C CYS A 199 6.81 9.88 7.20
N HIS A 200 7.11 8.58 7.25
CA HIS A 200 8.07 8.04 8.21
C HIS A 200 9.38 8.87 8.23
N PRO A 201 9.99 9.17 9.39
CA PRO A 201 11.16 10.05 9.50
C PRO A 201 12.33 9.70 8.57
N ARG A 202 12.60 8.42 8.34
CA ARG A 202 13.64 7.97 7.39
C ARG A 202 13.31 8.20 5.91
N GLY A 203 12.07 8.63 5.61
CA GLY A 203 11.58 8.90 4.25
C GLY A 203 11.34 10.39 4.00
N TYR A 204 11.98 11.29 4.74
CA TYR A 204 11.74 12.74 4.69
C TYR A 204 11.79 13.33 3.26
N LEU A 205 12.59 12.74 2.37
CA LEU A 205 12.67 13.14 0.96
C LEU A 205 11.37 12.89 0.17
N LYS A 206 10.41 12.16 0.73
CA LYS A 206 9.09 11.96 0.13
C LYS A 206 8.10 13.07 0.52
N ARG A 207 8.47 13.98 1.43
CA ARG A 207 7.60 15.08 1.87
C ARG A 207 7.55 16.16 0.79
N TRP A 208 6.34 16.47 0.34
CA TRP A 208 6.11 17.53 -0.65
C TRP A 208 6.30 18.94 -0.09
N GLY A 209 6.20 19.08 1.22
CA GLY A 209 6.40 20.32 1.94
C GLY A 209 5.10 20.98 2.38
N GLU A 210 5.17 21.60 3.57
CA GLU A 210 4.01 22.23 4.23
C GLU A 210 3.40 23.37 3.41
N GLN A 211 4.26 24.18 2.77
CA GLN A 211 3.85 25.31 1.95
C GLN A 211 3.00 24.88 0.74
N ASN A 212 3.41 23.79 0.07
CA ASN A 212 2.67 23.25 -1.07
C ASN A 212 1.30 22.70 -0.65
N TYR A 213 1.22 22.00 0.50
CA TYR A 213 -0.05 21.51 1.03
C TYR A 213 -0.95 22.66 1.46
N ALA A 214 -0.42 23.70 2.11
CA ALA A 214 -1.19 24.87 2.50
C ALA A 214 -1.71 25.64 1.28
N GLU A 215 -0.89 25.83 0.26
CA GLU A 215 -1.31 26.47 -0.99
C GLU A 215 -2.38 25.65 -1.70
N LEU A 216 -2.19 24.34 -1.85
CA LEU A 216 -3.20 23.46 -2.44
C LEU A 216 -4.52 23.53 -1.67
N GLY A 217 -4.48 23.51 -0.33
CA GLY A 217 -5.67 23.63 0.51
C GLY A 217 -6.44 24.93 0.21
N ARG A 218 -5.74 26.05 0.11
CA ARG A 218 -6.36 27.35 -0.26
C ARG A 218 -6.95 27.33 -1.67
N LEU A 219 -6.25 26.74 -2.65
CA LEU A 219 -6.76 26.59 -4.02
C LEU A 219 -8.03 25.74 -4.08
N LEU A 220 -8.08 24.60 -3.37
CA LEU A 220 -9.26 23.73 -3.32
C LEU A 220 -10.48 24.43 -2.72
N LEU A 221 -10.28 25.26 -1.70
CA LEU A 221 -11.33 26.10 -1.09
C LEU A 221 -11.78 27.22 -2.02
N ALA A 222 -10.84 27.93 -2.66
CA ALA A 222 -11.12 29.04 -3.56
C ALA A 222 -11.91 28.61 -4.81
N GLU A 223 -11.60 27.43 -5.36
CA GLU A 223 -12.33 26.82 -6.48
C GLU A 223 -13.69 26.21 -6.07
N GLY A 224 -14.03 26.24 -4.78
CA GLY A 224 -15.28 25.70 -4.27
C GLY A 224 -15.42 24.18 -4.40
N LEU A 225 -14.31 23.47 -4.63
CA LEU A 225 -14.31 22.00 -4.74
C LEU A 225 -14.66 21.32 -3.42
N VAL A 226 -14.27 21.94 -2.31
CA VAL A 226 -14.54 21.51 -0.93
C VAL A 226 -14.78 22.72 -0.03
N ARG A 227 -15.36 22.50 1.15
CA ARG A 227 -15.52 23.51 2.19
C ARG A 227 -14.55 23.37 3.35
N HIS A 228 -13.94 22.18 3.48
CA HIS A 228 -13.01 21.89 4.56
C HIS A 228 -11.76 21.20 4.03
N ILE A 229 -10.67 21.37 4.75
CA ILE A 229 -9.43 20.64 4.57
C ILE A 229 -9.19 19.82 5.85
N VAL A 230 -9.08 18.50 5.70
CA VAL A 230 -8.75 17.60 6.80
C VAL A 230 -7.32 17.10 6.61
N ILE A 231 -6.49 17.31 7.62
CA ILE A 231 -5.08 16.85 7.61
C ILE A 231 -5.01 15.66 8.57
N ALA A 232 -4.49 14.53 8.09
CA ALA A 232 -4.36 13.35 8.91
C ALA A 232 -2.96 12.73 8.81
N GLY A 233 -2.53 12.08 9.89
CA GLY A 233 -1.22 11.49 10.03
C GLY A 233 -0.98 10.92 11.42
N GLY A 234 0.25 10.47 11.68
CA GLY A 234 0.66 9.99 13.00
C GLY A 234 0.80 11.11 14.04
N PRO A 235 0.95 10.76 15.33
CA PRO A 235 1.18 11.76 16.38
C PRO A 235 2.46 12.58 16.17
N ASP A 236 3.47 12.01 15.53
CA ASP A 236 4.74 12.65 15.18
C ASP A 236 4.61 13.67 14.03
N GLU A 237 3.43 13.77 13.43
CA GLU A 237 3.09 14.70 12.35
C GLU A 237 2.15 15.82 12.82
N ALA A 238 1.79 15.87 14.12
CA ALA A 238 0.84 16.84 14.67
C ALA A 238 1.28 18.30 14.45
N GLU A 239 2.54 18.64 14.74
CA GLU A 239 3.10 19.99 14.54
C GLU A 239 3.08 20.41 13.06
N LEU A 240 3.39 19.48 12.16
CA LEU A 240 3.28 19.70 10.71
C LEU A 240 1.84 19.99 10.31
N GLY A 241 0.90 19.21 10.85
CA GLY A 241 -0.54 19.41 10.63
C GLY A 241 -1.02 20.76 11.12
N ASP A 242 -0.59 21.20 12.31
CA ASP A 242 -0.94 22.52 12.88
C ASP A 242 -0.39 23.67 12.03
N THR A 243 0.84 23.56 11.54
CA THR A 243 1.45 24.55 10.65
C THR A 243 0.65 24.71 9.36
N ILE A 244 0.24 23.60 8.73
CA ILE A 244 -0.54 23.61 7.50
C ILE A 244 -1.94 24.17 7.78
N ALA A 245 -2.62 23.69 8.83
CA ALA A 245 -3.96 24.15 9.19
C ALA A 245 -3.97 25.65 9.50
N GLY A 246 -3.01 26.14 10.30
CA GLY A 246 -2.86 27.56 10.60
C GLY A 246 -2.63 28.43 9.36
N SER A 247 -1.88 27.91 8.37
CA SER A 247 -1.64 28.60 7.09
C SER A 247 -2.88 28.65 6.18
N ILE A 248 -3.79 27.69 6.29
CA ILE A 248 -5.05 27.64 5.51
C ILE A 248 -6.13 28.47 6.20
N GLY A 249 -6.22 28.41 7.53
CA GLY A 249 -7.21 29.12 8.34
C GLY A 249 -8.37 28.24 8.82
N ALA A 250 -9.48 28.86 9.20
CA ALA A 250 -10.61 28.23 9.93
C ALA A 250 -11.28 27.05 9.20
N ALA A 251 -11.08 26.92 7.89
CA ALA A 251 -11.62 25.80 7.11
C ALA A 251 -10.77 24.52 7.20
N ALA A 252 -9.61 24.57 7.88
CA ALA A 252 -8.71 23.44 8.01
C ALA A 252 -8.76 22.82 9.41
N VAL A 253 -8.76 21.49 9.47
CA VAL A 253 -8.77 20.70 10.70
C VAL A 253 -7.59 19.76 10.71
N ASN A 254 -6.79 19.79 11.78
CA ASN A 254 -5.70 18.86 12.01
C ASN A 254 -6.20 17.67 12.85
N LEU A 255 -6.21 16.48 12.26
CA LEU A 255 -6.52 15.20 12.89
C LEU A 255 -5.27 14.30 13.06
N CYS A 256 -4.04 14.85 12.89
CA CYS A 256 -2.83 14.09 13.13
C CYS A 256 -2.77 13.61 14.60
N GLY A 257 -2.57 12.31 14.79
CA GLY A 257 -2.58 11.69 16.12
C GLY A 257 -3.97 11.40 16.71
N ALA A 258 -5.05 11.89 16.10
CA ALA A 258 -6.42 11.62 16.54
C ALA A 258 -7.03 10.38 15.88
N THR A 259 -6.35 9.79 14.89
CA THR A 259 -6.84 8.64 14.12
C THR A 259 -5.96 7.42 14.31
N GLU A 260 -6.58 6.25 14.28
CA GLU A 260 -5.90 4.96 14.18
C GLU A 260 -5.72 4.56 12.71
N MET A 261 -4.91 3.53 12.46
CA MET A 261 -4.55 3.10 11.11
C MET A 261 -5.78 2.75 10.25
N LEU A 262 -6.75 2.01 10.79
CA LEU A 262 -7.96 1.62 10.05
C LEU A 262 -8.99 2.73 9.93
N ASP A 263 -8.89 3.83 10.71
CA ASP A 263 -9.75 5.01 10.57
C ASP A 263 -9.48 5.75 9.24
N ILE A 264 -8.27 5.59 8.68
CA ILE A 264 -7.90 6.22 7.42
C ILE A 264 -8.84 5.80 6.28
N ILE A 265 -9.34 4.55 6.30
CA ILE A 265 -10.19 4.04 5.23
C ILE A 265 -11.57 4.72 5.23
N PRO A 266 -12.35 4.74 6.32
CA PRO A 266 -13.62 5.48 6.35
C PRO A 266 -13.41 6.99 6.23
N LEU A 267 -12.35 7.56 6.81
CA LEU A 267 -12.02 8.98 6.63
C LEU A 267 -11.78 9.30 5.14
N ALA A 268 -11.05 8.47 4.43
CA ALA A 268 -10.87 8.60 2.98
C ALA A 268 -12.21 8.38 2.21
N GLY A 269 -13.05 7.45 2.68
CA GLY A 269 -14.35 7.13 2.08
C GLY A 269 -15.34 8.29 2.08
N HIS A 270 -15.28 9.17 3.07
CA HIS A 270 -16.11 10.39 3.17
C HIS A 270 -15.48 11.62 2.49
N ALA A 271 -14.22 11.55 2.05
CA ALA A 271 -13.55 12.67 1.40
C ALA A 271 -14.02 12.87 -0.06
N ARG A 272 -14.02 14.14 -0.52
CA ARG A 272 -14.20 14.46 -1.94
C ARG A 272 -13.00 14.03 -2.77
N CYS A 273 -11.81 14.29 -2.25
CA CYS A 273 -10.54 13.93 -2.87
C CYS A 273 -9.46 13.75 -1.80
N ILE A 274 -8.40 13.06 -2.17
CA ILE A 274 -7.32 12.68 -1.28
C ILE A 274 -6.00 13.07 -1.92
N ILE A 275 -5.11 13.71 -1.16
CA ILE A 275 -3.79 14.10 -1.62
C ILE A 275 -2.74 13.67 -0.57
N GLY A 276 -1.71 12.98 -1.01
CA GLY A 276 -0.68 12.52 -0.08
C GLY A 276 0.66 12.23 -0.75
N ASN A 277 1.67 12.04 0.08
CA ASN A 277 2.97 11.54 -0.35
C ASN A 277 2.90 10.00 -0.58
N ASP A 278 3.94 9.43 -1.19
CA ASP A 278 4.12 7.97 -1.27
C ASP A 278 4.38 7.36 0.13
N THR A 279 3.30 7.05 0.85
CA THR A 279 3.33 6.55 2.24
C THR A 279 2.28 5.46 2.49
N GLY A 280 2.40 4.77 3.64
CA GLY A 280 1.44 3.74 4.04
C GLY A 280 0.00 4.25 4.16
N THR A 281 -0.20 5.49 4.61
CA THR A 281 -1.52 6.15 4.69
C THR A 281 -2.16 6.34 3.32
N SER A 282 -1.39 6.73 2.30
CA SER A 282 -1.88 6.84 0.93
C SER A 282 -2.33 5.49 0.36
N HIS A 283 -1.66 4.41 0.73
CA HIS A 283 -2.10 3.05 0.35
C HIS A 283 -3.38 2.63 1.07
N LEU A 284 -3.53 2.95 2.37
CA LEU A 284 -4.78 2.70 3.11
C LEU A 284 -5.95 3.49 2.53
N ALA A 285 -5.72 4.75 2.19
CA ALA A 285 -6.75 5.61 1.58
C ALA A 285 -7.25 5.07 0.23
N ALA A 286 -6.40 4.38 -0.52
CA ALA A 286 -6.79 3.76 -1.79
C ALA A 286 -7.84 2.64 -1.66
N CYS A 287 -8.04 2.07 -0.44
CA CYS A 287 -9.14 1.16 -0.16
C CYS A 287 -10.52 1.83 -0.29
N SER A 288 -10.60 3.16 -0.27
CA SER A 288 -11.85 3.93 -0.35
C SER A 288 -12.37 4.12 -1.78
N GLU A 289 -11.55 3.84 -2.79
CA GLU A 289 -11.85 4.07 -4.22
C GLU A 289 -12.17 5.54 -4.58
N ARG A 290 -11.84 6.49 -3.70
CA ARG A 290 -12.01 7.93 -3.96
C ARG A 290 -10.88 8.46 -4.86
N SER A 291 -11.14 9.59 -5.51
CA SER A 291 -10.12 10.29 -6.31
C SER A 291 -8.93 10.65 -5.45
N GLN A 292 -7.76 10.16 -5.81
CA GLN A 292 -6.53 10.33 -5.03
C GLN A 292 -5.37 10.75 -5.92
N VAL A 293 -4.62 11.75 -5.47
CA VAL A 293 -3.33 12.14 -6.08
C VAL A 293 -2.20 11.83 -5.10
N VAL A 294 -1.20 11.08 -5.57
CA VAL A 294 -0.01 10.73 -4.79
C VAL A 294 1.21 11.40 -5.40
N ILE A 295 1.89 12.21 -4.60
CA ILE A 295 3.09 12.93 -5.00
C ILE A 295 4.30 11.99 -4.82
N CYS A 296 4.96 11.68 -5.92
CA CYS A 296 6.16 10.85 -5.95
C CYS A 296 7.39 11.72 -6.23
N GLY A 297 8.44 11.57 -5.42
CA GLY A 297 9.71 12.26 -5.64
C GLY A 297 10.81 11.26 -5.96
N PRO A 298 11.56 10.77 -4.93
CA PRO A 298 12.69 9.86 -5.12
C PRO A 298 12.29 8.42 -5.47
N THR A 299 11.01 8.08 -5.39
CA THR A 299 10.47 6.73 -5.66
C THR A 299 9.82 6.64 -7.04
N ASP A 300 9.93 5.49 -7.68
CA ASP A 300 9.35 5.24 -8.99
C ASP A 300 7.83 4.99 -8.89
N PRO A 301 6.98 5.86 -9.46
CA PRO A 301 5.53 5.71 -9.40
C PRO A 301 5.04 4.41 -10.06
N THR A 302 5.75 3.85 -11.03
CA THR A 302 5.37 2.57 -11.64
C THR A 302 5.39 1.42 -10.64
N ARG A 303 6.22 1.54 -9.60
CA ARG A 303 6.38 0.52 -8.56
C ARG A 303 5.60 0.81 -7.28
N VAL A 304 5.46 2.10 -6.93
CA VAL A 304 4.96 2.48 -5.59
C VAL A 304 3.57 3.09 -5.60
N LYS A 305 3.00 3.44 -6.76
CA LYS A 305 1.64 3.98 -6.83
C LYS A 305 0.66 3.03 -6.15
N PRO A 306 -0.19 3.49 -5.22
CA PRO A 306 -1.26 2.67 -4.67
C PRO A 306 -2.15 2.11 -5.78
N LEU A 307 -2.70 0.91 -5.57
CA LEU A 307 -3.66 0.32 -6.50
C LEU A 307 -4.95 1.11 -6.49
N GLY A 308 -5.60 1.17 -7.64
CA GLY A 308 -6.90 1.81 -7.82
C GLY A 308 -6.97 2.59 -9.12
N ASP A 309 -8.13 2.55 -9.75
CA ASP A 309 -8.37 3.18 -11.06
C ASP A 309 -8.46 4.72 -10.93
N ARG A 310 -8.80 5.22 -9.74
CA ARG A 310 -8.90 6.65 -9.41
C ARG A 310 -7.68 7.20 -8.67
N VAL A 311 -6.57 6.43 -8.65
CA VAL A 311 -5.31 6.85 -8.03
C VAL A 311 -4.36 7.32 -9.11
N ILE A 312 -4.00 8.59 -9.08
CA ILE A 312 -3.04 9.22 -9.98
C ILE A 312 -1.75 9.48 -9.21
N ALA A 313 -0.61 9.06 -9.75
CA ALA A 313 0.69 9.46 -9.25
C ALA A 313 1.24 10.60 -10.11
N ILE A 314 1.74 11.65 -9.46
CA ILE A 314 2.42 12.76 -10.11
C ILE A 314 3.89 12.80 -9.72
N GLN A 315 4.78 12.99 -10.69
CA GLN A 315 6.22 13.08 -10.48
C GLN A 315 6.83 14.13 -11.40
N ALA A 316 7.78 14.91 -10.91
CA ALA A 316 8.58 15.78 -11.77
C ALA A 316 9.48 14.96 -12.68
N ASP A 317 9.56 15.35 -13.96
CA ASP A 317 10.43 14.73 -14.96
C ASP A 317 11.84 15.33 -14.86
N LEU A 318 12.70 14.66 -14.11
CA LEU A 318 14.08 15.06 -13.85
C LEU A 318 15.02 13.91 -14.17
N PRO A 319 16.26 14.17 -14.60
CA PRO A 319 17.27 13.13 -14.85
C PRO A 319 17.52 12.23 -13.62
N CYS A 320 17.31 12.75 -12.42
CA CYS A 320 17.47 12.03 -11.17
C CYS A 320 16.16 11.50 -10.57
N SER A 321 15.02 11.56 -11.28
CA SER A 321 13.76 11.00 -10.81
C SER A 321 13.89 9.51 -10.52
N SER A 322 13.13 9.02 -9.53
CA SER A 322 13.17 7.61 -9.12
C SER A 322 14.54 7.12 -8.60
N CYS A 323 15.34 8.01 -8.01
CA CYS A 323 16.73 7.73 -7.58
C CYS A 323 16.83 6.88 -6.30
N TYR A 324 15.76 6.76 -5.50
CA TYR A 324 15.72 6.06 -4.20
C TYR A 324 16.77 6.53 -3.18
N ARG A 325 17.34 7.72 -3.37
CA ARG A 325 18.32 8.30 -2.44
C ARG A 325 17.69 8.59 -1.07
N LYS A 326 18.49 8.47 -0.03
CA LYS A 326 18.11 8.78 1.35
C LYS A 326 18.52 10.19 1.78
N HIS A 327 19.41 10.81 1.02
CA HIS A 327 19.89 12.17 1.23
C HIS A 327 19.94 12.89 -0.12
N CYS A 328 19.52 14.15 -0.15
CA CYS A 328 19.52 14.97 -1.36
C CYS A 328 19.67 16.43 -0.96
N ALA A 329 20.60 17.15 -1.60
CA ALA A 329 20.85 18.56 -1.33
C ALA A 329 19.80 19.48 -1.98
N HIS A 330 19.28 19.12 -3.17
CA HIS A 330 18.42 20.03 -3.94
C HIS A 330 16.92 19.72 -3.82
N HIS A 331 16.53 18.48 -3.58
CA HIS A 331 15.12 18.02 -3.41
C HIS A 331 14.15 18.51 -4.51
N SER A 332 14.65 18.76 -5.74
CA SER A 332 13.89 19.34 -6.83
C SER A 332 12.69 18.49 -7.27
N CYS A 333 12.80 17.15 -7.16
CA CYS A 333 11.69 16.24 -7.51
C CYS A 333 10.39 16.51 -6.74
N MET A 334 10.45 17.10 -5.55
CA MET A 334 9.27 17.52 -4.78
C MET A 334 8.93 18.99 -5.02
N ARG A 335 9.91 19.85 -5.25
CA ARG A 335 9.71 21.30 -5.47
C ARG A 335 9.08 21.60 -6.82
N GLU A 336 9.37 20.80 -7.86
CA GLU A 336 8.86 21.01 -9.23
C GLU A 336 7.43 20.50 -9.42
N VAL A 337 6.90 19.70 -8.50
CA VAL A 337 5.47 19.39 -8.46
C VAL A 337 4.74 20.55 -7.77
N ARG A 338 3.94 21.30 -8.53
CA ARG A 338 3.27 22.51 -8.04
C ARG A 338 1.82 22.27 -7.64
N PRO A 339 1.26 23.00 -6.65
CA PRO A 339 -0.12 22.86 -6.20
C PRO A 339 -1.15 22.98 -7.34
N ALA A 340 -0.96 23.90 -8.27
CA ALA A 340 -1.85 24.07 -9.43
C ALA A 340 -1.89 22.83 -10.35
N GLN A 341 -0.78 22.10 -10.49
CA GLN A 341 -0.74 20.86 -11.27
C GLN A 341 -1.52 19.75 -10.58
N VAL A 342 -1.42 19.65 -9.24
CA VAL A 342 -2.19 18.69 -8.45
C VAL A 342 -3.69 19.02 -8.51
N LEU A 343 -4.05 20.30 -8.40
CA LEU A 343 -5.43 20.76 -8.57
C LEU A 343 -6.00 20.37 -9.94
N ALA A 344 -5.23 20.58 -11.03
CA ALA A 344 -5.65 20.22 -12.38
C ALA A 344 -5.96 18.73 -12.52
N LEU A 345 -5.19 17.84 -11.88
CA LEU A 345 -5.45 16.40 -11.89
C LEU A 345 -6.74 16.00 -11.14
N LEU A 346 -7.16 16.80 -10.16
CA LEU A 346 -8.39 16.57 -9.41
C LEU A 346 -9.63 17.05 -10.14
N THR A 347 -9.51 18.12 -10.95
CA THR A 347 -10.61 18.75 -11.70
C THR A 347 -10.81 18.14 -13.08
N ALA A 348 -9.71 17.75 -13.74
CA ALA A 348 -9.70 17.15 -15.06
C ALA A 348 -8.73 15.94 -15.07
N PRO A 349 -9.12 14.80 -14.47
CA PRO A 349 -8.25 13.64 -14.38
C PRO A 349 -7.91 13.09 -15.76
N PRO A 350 -6.63 12.85 -16.05
CA PRO A 350 -6.21 12.26 -17.32
C PRO A 350 -6.54 10.76 -17.36
N GLU A 351 -6.55 10.16 -18.55
CA GLU A 351 -6.66 8.71 -18.70
C GLU A 351 -5.46 7.96 -18.08
N GLN A 352 -4.29 8.58 -18.14
CA GLN A 352 -3.06 8.00 -17.58
C GLN A 352 -3.00 8.20 -16.08
N THR A 353 -2.76 7.11 -15.34
CA THR A 353 -2.67 7.14 -13.88
C THR A 353 -1.27 7.47 -13.34
N ILE A 354 -0.29 7.69 -14.21
CA ILE A 354 1.06 8.19 -13.87
C ILE A 354 1.33 9.40 -14.76
N VAL A 355 1.49 10.56 -14.13
CA VAL A 355 1.70 11.84 -14.80
C VAL A 355 3.11 12.34 -14.47
N ARG A 356 3.88 12.62 -15.51
CA ARG A 356 5.18 13.29 -15.39
C ARG A 356 5.03 14.75 -15.79
N VAL A 357 5.48 15.65 -14.92
CA VAL A 357 5.41 17.10 -15.16
C VAL A 357 6.81 17.62 -15.51
N PRO A 358 6.94 18.46 -16.55
CA PRO A 358 8.23 19.03 -16.92
C PRO A 358 8.78 19.88 -15.77
N ALA A 359 10.07 19.73 -15.52
CA ALA A 359 10.77 20.54 -14.52
C ALA A 359 11.30 21.83 -15.14
N SER A 360 11.16 22.94 -14.41
CA SER A 360 11.65 24.24 -14.85
C SER A 360 13.17 24.43 -14.67
N ILE A 361 13.86 23.49 -13.99
CA ILE A 361 15.27 23.62 -13.56
C ILE A 361 16.17 22.58 -14.27
N LEU A 362 16.02 22.35 -15.57
CA LEU A 362 16.88 21.39 -16.28
C LEU A 362 18.35 21.86 -16.42
N GLU A 363 18.63 23.17 -16.29
CA GLU A 363 19.97 23.75 -16.57
C GLU A 363 20.89 23.87 -15.33
N ALA A 364 20.39 23.62 -14.13
CA ALA A 364 21.11 23.95 -12.87
C ALA A 364 21.38 22.76 -11.93
N LEU A 365 21.18 21.51 -12.37
CA LEU A 365 21.50 20.38 -11.51
C LEU A 365 22.99 20.04 -11.60
N PRO A 366 23.78 20.17 -10.51
CA PRO A 366 25.14 19.66 -10.52
C PRO A 366 25.10 18.15 -10.80
N HIS A 367 25.87 17.72 -11.76
CA HIS A 367 26.10 16.30 -12.02
C HIS A 367 26.64 15.66 -10.71
N ALA A 368 25.84 14.78 -10.08
CA ALA A 368 26.21 14.04 -8.89
C ALA A 368 26.33 12.55 -9.22
#